data_bc236550ce8720fdc8374243c1cf5d9f
#
_entry.id   bc236550ce8720fdc8374243c1cf5d9f
#
_cell.length_a   1.000
_cell.length_b   1.000
_cell.length_c   1.000
_cell.angle_alpha   90.00
_cell.angle_beta   90.00
_cell.angle_gamma   90.00
#
_symmetry.space_group_name_H-M   'P 1'
#
loop_
_entity.id
_entity.type
_entity.pdbx_description
1 polymer ?
#
loop_
_entity_poly.entity_id
_entity_poly.type
_entity_poly.pdbx_seq_one_letter_code
_entity_poly.pdbx_strand_id
1 'polypeptide(L)'
;ATYVEIVDFNQLQNGLLGITVKGLNKVKILDRWKQDDELLLANISKLKEFEEDFSEDPSYKEIWSMLIEISNHPEVKKLNLEIDLKNAVNVSYILGSLLPLSPTEKQTMLELESSTEKLDYLKSIIKKLGG
;
A
#
# COMPACT_ATOMS: atom_id res chain seq x y z
N ALA A 1 -8.82 3.48 5.89
CA ALA A 1 -8.94 4.18 4.59
C ALA A 1 -7.63 4.88 4.25
N THR A 2 -7.52 5.38 3.01
CA THR A 2 -6.35 6.11 2.54
C THR A 2 -6.78 7.52 2.13
N TYR A 3 -6.12 8.52 2.70
CA TYR A 3 -6.28 9.90 2.26
C TYR A 3 -5.52 10.08 0.94
N VAL A 4 -6.18 10.62 -0.06
CA VAL A 4 -5.61 10.77 -1.40
C VAL A 4 -5.68 12.22 -1.88
N GLU A 5 -4.81 12.55 -2.82
CA GLU A 5 -4.83 13.82 -3.53
C GLU A 5 -5.11 13.54 -5.01
N ILE A 6 -5.97 14.34 -5.62
CA ILE A 6 -6.20 14.29 -7.06
C ILE A 6 -5.05 15.07 -7.72
N VAL A 7 -4.25 14.37 -8.52
CA VAL A 7 -3.05 14.96 -9.16
C VAL A 7 -3.24 15.23 -10.65
N ASP A 8 -4.24 14.65 -11.28
CA ASP A 8 -4.52 14.86 -12.70
C ASP A 8 -5.98 14.57 -13.05
N PHE A 9 -6.47 15.21 -14.10
CA PHE A 9 -7.79 15.02 -14.68
C PHE A 9 -7.64 14.75 -16.18
N ASN A 10 -8.43 13.82 -16.70
CA ASN A 10 -8.53 13.60 -18.14
C ASN A 10 -9.94 13.19 -18.52
N GLN A 11 -10.32 13.51 -19.76
CA GLN A 11 -11.59 13.05 -20.31
C GLN A 11 -11.38 11.71 -21.01
N LEU A 12 -12.18 10.72 -20.64
CA LEU A 12 -12.15 9.41 -21.26
C LEU A 12 -12.91 9.41 -22.59
N GLN A 13 -12.63 8.44 -23.46
CA GLN A 13 -13.25 8.32 -24.78
C GLN A 13 -14.80 8.23 -24.71
N ASN A 14 -15.34 7.69 -23.61
CA ASN A 14 -16.77 7.58 -23.37
C ASN A 14 -17.42 8.86 -22.82
N GLY A 15 -16.67 9.97 -22.73
CA GLY A 15 -17.14 11.25 -22.22
C GLY A 15 -17.09 11.39 -20.70
N LEU A 16 -16.69 10.35 -19.98
CA LEU A 16 -16.56 10.40 -18.53
C LEU A 16 -15.25 11.07 -18.10
N LEU A 17 -15.28 11.66 -16.91
CA LEU A 17 -14.10 12.27 -16.31
C LEU A 17 -13.23 11.17 -15.69
N GLY A 18 -11.98 11.09 -16.14
CA GLY A 18 -10.95 10.28 -15.50
C GLY A 18 -10.15 11.11 -14.51
N ILE A 19 -9.82 10.57 -13.37
CA ILE A 19 -8.94 11.20 -12.38
C ILE A 19 -7.77 10.28 -12.03
N THR A 20 -6.63 10.89 -11.78
CA THR A 20 -5.48 10.20 -11.21
C THR A 20 -5.31 10.67 -9.78
N VAL A 21 -5.23 9.74 -8.85
CA VAL A 21 -5.07 10.05 -7.43
C VAL A 21 -3.75 9.49 -6.91
N LYS A 22 -3.17 10.22 -5.95
CA LYS A 22 -1.97 9.79 -5.22
C LYS A 22 -2.35 9.54 -3.76
N GLY A 23 -2.02 8.36 -3.23
CA GLY A 23 -2.19 8.05 -1.83
C GLY A 23 -1.20 8.83 -0.97
N LEU A 24 -1.67 9.41 0.13
CA LEU A 24 -0.84 10.19 1.05
C LEU A 24 -0.69 9.51 2.40
N ASN A 25 -1.78 9.43 3.17
CA ASN A 25 -1.75 8.92 4.53
C ASN A 25 -2.81 7.84 4.74
N LYS A 26 -2.50 6.90 5.61
CA LYS A 26 -3.51 6.00 6.16
C LYS A 26 -4.32 6.75 7.21
N VAL A 27 -5.65 6.64 7.14
CA VAL A 27 -6.56 7.36 8.03
C VAL A 27 -7.64 6.43 8.58
N LYS A 28 -8.14 6.79 9.76
CA LYS A 28 -9.33 6.19 10.34
C LYS A 28 -10.51 7.11 10.12
N ILE A 29 -11.61 6.58 9.61
CA ILE A 29 -12.85 7.33 9.47
C ILE A 29 -13.53 7.34 10.84
N LEU A 30 -13.72 8.54 11.40
CA LEU A 30 -14.37 8.73 12.70
C LEU A 30 -15.88 8.88 12.53
N ASP A 31 -16.29 9.62 11.51
CA ASP A 31 -17.66 9.97 11.25
C ASP A 31 -17.83 10.29 9.76
N ARG A 32 -19.00 10.02 9.21
CA ARG A 32 -19.30 10.28 7.80
C ARG A 32 -20.76 10.71 7.66
N TRP A 33 -21.00 11.59 6.71
CA TRP A 33 -22.35 12.08 6.41
C TRP A 33 -22.46 12.48 4.93
N LYS A 34 -23.67 12.71 4.50
CA LYS A 34 -23.97 13.15 3.15
C LYS A 34 -24.53 14.57 3.19
N GLN A 35 -23.97 15.45 2.38
CA GLN A 35 -24.48 16.83 2.24
C GLN A 35 -25.76 16.84 1.41
N ASP A 36 -26.47 18.01 1.41
CA ASP A 36 -27.70 18.20 0.63
C ASP A 36 -27.47 18.03 -0.89
N ASP A 37 -26.26 18.32 -1.36
CA ASP A 37 -25.82 18.11 -2.75
C ASP A 37 -25.39 16.67 -3.07
N GLU A 38 -25.64 15.75 -2.13
CA GLU A 38 -25.28 14.32 -2.20
C GLU A 38 -23.78 14.02 -2.06
N LEU A 39 -22.95 15.02 -1.78
CA LEU A 39 -21.52 14.80 -1.53
C LEU A 39 -21.30 14.09 -0.19
N LEU A 40 -20.54 13.00 -0.21
CA LEU A 40 -20.14 12.28 0.99
C LEU A 40 -18.94 12.98 1.64
N LEU A 41 -19.05 13.25 2.92
CA LEU A 41 -17.99 13.86 3.73
C LEU A 41 -17.66 12.95 4.92
N ALA A 42 -16.46 13.12 5.45
CA ALA A 42 -16.02 12.37 6.62
C ALA A 42 -15.07 13.20 7.48
N ASN A 43 -15.18 13.01 8.79
CA ASN A 43 -14.11 13.38 9.72
C ASN A 43 -13.14 12.21 9.81
N ILE A 44 -11.85 12.51 9.71
CA ILE A 44 -10.80 11.51 9.70
C ILE A 44 -9.75 11.82 10.74
N SER A 45 -9.06 10.77 11.18
CA SER A 45 -7.86 10.86 12.00
C SER A 45 -6.70 10.21 11.25
N LYS A 46 -5.57 10.90 11.11
CA LYS A 46 -4.39 10.34 10.49
C LYS A 46 -3.78 9.30 11.42
N LEU A 47 -3.48 8.14 10.88
CA LEU A 47 -2.76 7.09 11.59
C LEU A 47 -1.26 7.29 11.39
N LYS A 48 -0.52 7.21 12.50
CA LYS A 48 0.94 7.28 12.43
C LYS A 48 1.50 5.92 12.07
N GLU A 49 2.39 5.92 11.09
CA GLU A 49 3.19 4.75 10.76
C GLU A 49 4.65 5.11 11.06
N PHE A 50 5.29 4.29 11.88
CA PHE A 50 6.67 4.52 12.27
C PHE A 50 7.60 3.95 11.21
N GLU A 51 8.55 4.76 10.77
CA GLU A 51 9.60 4.32 9.86
C GLU A 51 10.59 3.46 10.65
N GLU A 52 10.71 2.21 10.27
CA GLU A 52 11.63 1.25 10.87
C GLU A 52 12.45 0.58 9.77
N ASP A 53 13.74 0.36 10.04
CA ASP A 53 14.66 -0.29 9.11
C ASP A 53 14.95 -1.71 9.57
N PHE A 54 14.45 -2.69 8.84
CA PHE A 54 14.71 -4.12 9.06
C PHE A 54 15.56 -4.74 7.95
N SER A 55 16.21 -3.90 7.11
CA SER A 55 16.98 -4.37 5.95
C SER A 55 18.16 -5.29 6.33
N GLU A 56 18.71 -5.08 7.49
CA GLU A 56 19.82 -5.90 8.03
C GLU A 56 19.36 -7.04 8.94
N ASP A 57 18.06 -7.17 9.20
CA ASP A 57 17.53 -8.21 10.07
C ASP A 57 17.47 -9.56 9.33
N PRO A 58 18.20 -10.58 9.81
CA PRO A 58 18.20 -11.92 9.16
C PRO A 58 16.83 -12.56 9.10
N SER A 59 15.94 -12.22 10.01
CA SER A 59 14.57 -12.78 10.07
C SER A 59 13.73 -12.41 8.84
N TYR A 60 14.06 -11.29 8.18
CA TYR A 60 13.31 -10.76 7.04
C TYR A 60 14.11 -10.75 5.74
N LYS A 61 15.26 -11.39 5.72
CA LYS A 61 16.15 -11.43 4.54
C LYS A 61 15.44 -11.91 3.28
N GLU A 62 14.56 -12.88 3.38
CA GLU A 62 13.80 -13.41 2.24
C GLU A 62 12.89 -12.36 1.63
N ILE A 63 12.27 -11.53 2.46
CA ILE A 63 11.37 -10.45 2.03
C ILE A 63 12.15 -9.44 1.19
N TRP A 64 13.29 -8.98 1.69
CA TRP A 64 14.15 -8.02 0.97
C TRP A 64 14.71 -8.59 -0.31
N SER A 65 15.17 -9.85 -0.28
CA SER A 65 15.67 -10.53 -1.48
C SER A 65 14.60 -10.65 -2.56
N MET A 66 13.39 -11.02 -2.17
CA MET A 66 12.26 -11.11 -3.09
C MET A 66 11.91 -9.74 -3.69
N LEU A 67 11.88 -8.69 -2.88
CA LEU A 67 11.58 -7.34 -3.37
C LEU A 67 12.63 -6.88 -4.38
N ILE A 68 13.92 -7.11 -4.10
CA ILE A 68 15.01 -6.74 -5.01
C ILE A 68 14.87 -7.50 -6.33
N GLU A 69 14.59 -8.80 -6.28
CA GLU A 69 14.39 -9.61 -7.46
C GLU A 69 13.20 -9.12 -8.30
N ILE A 70 12.05 -8.90 -7.66
CA ILE A 70 10.84 -8.42 -8.33
C ILE A 70 11.07 -7.02 -8.91
N SER A 71 11.76 -6.13 -8.19
CA SER A 71 12.01 -4.77 -8.64
C SER A 71 12.88 -4.69 -9.89
N ASN A 72 13.68 -5.71 -10.15
CA ASN A 72 14.51 -5.81 -11.36
C ASN A 72 13.75 -6.32 -12.58
N HIS A 73 12.52 -6.80 -12.40
CA HIS A 73 11.69 -7.24 -13.52
C HIS A 73 11.28 -6.06 -14.40
N PRO A 74 11.41 -6.14 -15.75
CA PRO A 74 11.11 -5.02 -16.65
C PRO A 74 9.70 -4.44 -16.48
N GLU A 75 8.69 -5.27 -16.27
CA GLU A 75 7.31 -4.82 -16.10
C GLU A 75 7.12 -4.03 -14.80
N VAL A 76 7.85 -4.39 -13.75
CA VAL A 76 7.82 -3.66 -12.47
C VAL A 76 8.55 -2.33 -12.58
N LYS A 77 9.67 -2.29 -13.32
CA LYS A 77 10.39 -1.04 -13.59
C LYS A 77 9.53 0.00 -14.31
N LYS A 78 8.64 -0.43 -15.18
CA LYS A 78 7.70 0.46 -15.89
C LYS A 78 6.72 1.17 -14.96
N LEU A 79 6.48 0.64 -13.77
CA LEU A 79 5.55 1.23 -12.80
C LEU A 79 6.13 2.44 -12.08
N ASN A 80 7.43 2.68 -12.17
CA ASN A 80 8.15 3.79 -11.52
C ASN A 80 7.83 3.89 -10.02
N LEU A 81 7.84 2.78 -9.32
CA LEU A 81 7.56 2.73 -7.88
C LEU A 81 8.70 3.36 -7.08
N GLU A 82 8.35 4.19 -6.10
CA GLU A 82 9.29 4.73 -5.14
C GLU A 82 9.56 3.68 -4.05
N ILE A 83 10.65 2.92 -4.21
CA ILE A 83 11.01 1.84 -3.28
C ILE A 83 12.11 2.34 -2.34
N ASP A 84 11.78 2.41 -1.04
CA ASP A 84 12.74 2.71 0.02
C ASP A 84 13.03 1.44 0.82
N LEU A 85 14.17 0.80 0.53
CA LEU A 85 14.58 -0.45 1.17
C LEU A 85 14.87 -0.28 2.67
N LYS A 86 15.07 0.93 3.14
CA LYS A 86 15.31 1.23 4.55
C LYS A 86 14.03 1.54 5.33
N ASN A 87 12.89 1.52 4.67
CA ASN A 87 11.61 1.77 5.29
C ASN A 87 10.72 0.52 5.20
N ALA A 88 10.57 -0.19 6.31
CA ALA A 88 9.81 -1.44 6.37
C ALA A 88 8.34 -1.27 5.98
N VAL A 89 7.74 -0.14 6.29
CA VAL A 89 6.36 0.18 5.88
C VAL A 89 6.26 0.26 4.36
N ASN A 90 7.17 1.00 3.73
CA ASN A 90 7.23 1.11 2.28
C ASN A 90 7.41 -0.28 1.63
N VAL A 91 8.37 -1.06 2.12
CA VAL A 91 8.62 -2.43 1.63
C VAL A 91 7.36 -3.29 1.74
N SER A 92 6.66 -3.22 2.86
CA SER A 92 5.43 -4.01 3.07
C SER A 92 4.32 -3.64 2.10
N TYR A 93 4.11 -2.36 1.85
CA TYR A 93 3.08 -1.90 0.92
C TYR A 93 3.43 -2.21 -0.54
N ILE A 94 4.69 -2.03 -0.93
CA ILE A 94 5.13 -2.37 -2.28
C ILE A 94 4.94 -3.86 -2.56
N LEU A 95 5.41 -4.73 -1.67
CA LEU A 95 5.20 -6.17 -1.81
C LEU A 95 3.73 -6.56 -1.76
N GLY A 96 2.95 -5.95 -0.87
CA GLY A 96 1.52 -6.18 -0.80
C GLY A 96 0.78 -5.84 -2.09
N SER A 97 1.28 -4.86 -2.84
CA SER A 97 0.71 -4.49 -4.15
C SER A 97 1.16 -5.40 -5.29
N LEU A 98 2.39 -5.91 -5.23
CA LEU A 98 2.99 -6.72 -6.31
C LEU A 98 2.70 -8.21 -6.19
N LEU A 99 2.52 -8.74 -4.98
CA LEU A 99 2.23 -10.15 -4.76
C LEU A 99 0.77 -10.49 -5.10
N PRO A 100 0.49 -11.74 -5.52
CA PRO A 100 -0.87 -12.16 -5.87
C PRO A 100 -1.72 -12.44 -4.62
N LEU A 101 -1.98 -11.40 -3.85
CA LEU A 101 -2.80 -11.45 -2.65
C LEU A 101 -4.28 -11.30 -3.00
N SER A 102 -5.14 -11.99 -2.25
CA SER A 102 -6.58 -11.76 -2.33
C SER A 102 -6.95 -10.36 -1.80
N PRO A 103 -8.11 -9.79 -2.17
CA PRO A 103 -8.57 -8.54 -1.60
C PRO A 103 -8.64 -8.56 -0.07
N THR A 104 -9.05 -9.68 0.51
CA THR A 104 -9.11 -9.86 1.97
C THR A 104 -7.70 -9.81 2.60
N GLU A 105 -6.73 -10.47 1.98
CA GLU A 105 -5.34 -10.44 2.43
C GLU A 105 -4.75 -9.02 2.34
N LYS A 106 -5.02 -8.31 1.25
CA LYS A 106 -4.60 -6.90 1.11
C LYS A 106 -5.22 -6.00 2.18
N GLN A 107 -6.50 -6.21 2.47
CA GLN A 107 -7.19 -5.47 3.52
C GLN A 107 -6.59 -5.76 4.91
N THR A 108 -6.29 -7.02 5.19
CA THR A 108 -5.62 -7.41 6.44
C THR A 108 -4.27 -6.70 6.58
N MET A 109 -3.47 -6.65 5.50
CA MET A 109 -2.21 -5.91 5.48
C MET A 109 -2.38 -4.43 5.84
N LEU A 110 -3.42 -3.79 5.30
CA LEU A 110 -3.70 -2.37 5.57
C LEU A 110 -4.11 -2.13 7.02
N GLU A 111 -4.78 -3.07 7.64
CA GLU A 111 -5.29 -2.94 9.02
C GLU A 111 -4.24 -3.21 10.09
N LEU A 112 -3.16 -3.93 9.77
CA LEU A 112 -2.06 -4.16 10.70
C LEU A 112 -1.36 -2.85 11.05
N GLU A 113 -1.07 -2.64 12.33
CA GLU A 113 -0.59 -1.36 12.83
C GLU A 113 0.93 -1.21 12.80
N SER A 114 1.68 -2.29 13.08
CA SER A 114 3.14 -2.24 13.17
C SER A 114 3.81 -2.81 11.93
N SER A 115 5.03 -2.33 11.66
CA SER A 115 5.88 -2.87 10.59
C SER A 115 6.19 -4.35 10.81
N THR A 116 6.44 -4.74 12.06
CA THR A 116 6.72 -6.14 12.42
C THR A 116 5.55 -7.04 12.07
N GLU A 117 4.32 -6.65 12.44
CA GLU A 117 3.11 -7.41 12.10
C GLU A 117 2.93 -7.56 10.60
N LYS A 118 3.15 -6.47 9.83
CA LYS A 118 3.08 -6.49 8.38
C LYS A 118 4.10 -7.44 7.76
N LEU A 119 5.35 -7.35 8.21
CA LEU A 119 6.42 -8.21 7.70
C LEU A 119 6.20 -9.68 8.05
N ASP A 120 5.75 -9.97 9.26
CA ASP A 120 5.44 -11.35 9.68
C ASP A 120 4.27 -11.93 8.88
N TYR A 121 3.27 -11.13 8.60
CA TYR A 121 2.14 -11.51 7.76
C TYR A 121 2.59 -11.80 6.32
N LEU A 122 3.39 -10.92 5.72
CA LEU A 122 3.99 -11.15 4.41
C LEU A 122 4.83 -12.41 4.37
N LYS A 123 5.64 -12.64 5.39
CA LYS A 123 6.46 -13.84 5.51
C LYS A 123 5.61 -15.11 5.49
N SER A 124 4.48 -15.11 6.19
CA SER A 124 3.54 -16.22 6.19
C SER A 124 2.92 -16.47 4.81
N ILE A 125 2.57 -15.40 4.10
CA ILE A 125 2.01 -15.48 2.74
C ILE A 125 3.05 -15.99 1.74
N ILE A 126 4.26 -15.46 1.78
CA ILE A 126 5.36 -15.88 0.92
C ILE A 126 5.65 -17.37 1.10
N LYS A 127 5.68 -17.84 2.33
CA LYS A 127 5.86 -19.26 2.66
C LYS A 127 4.74 -20.13 2.09
N LYS A 128 3.52 -19.64 2.13
CA LYS A 128 2.34 -20.29 1.56
C LYS A 128 2.41 -20.39 0.03
N LEU A 129 2.90 -19.33 -0.62
CA LEU A 129 3.03 -19.28 -2.09
C LEU A 129 4.21 -20.12 -2.59
N GLY A 130 5.29 -20.19 -1.85
CA GLY A 130 6.50 -20.90 -2.23
C GLY A 130 6.51 -22.37 -1.84
N GLY A 131 5.51 -22.78 -1.13
CA GLY A 131 5.48 -24.11 -0.58
C GLY A 131 4.39 -25.01 -0.95
#